data_f504522e4be3afcbc2c796d0fde20d80
#
_entry.id   f504522e4be3afcbc2c796d0fde20d80
#
_cell.length_a   1.000
_cell.length_b   1.000
_cell.length_c   1.000
_cell.angle_alpha   90.00
_cell.angle_beta   90.00
_cell.angle_gamma   90.00
#
_symmetry.space_group_name_H-M   'P 1'
#
loop_
_entity.id
_entity.type
_entity.pdbx_description
1 polymer ?
#
loop_
_entity_poly.entity_id
_entity_poly.type
_entity_poly.pdbx_seq_one_letter_code
_entity_poly.pdbx_strand_id
1 'polypeptide(L)'
;MSAQEAAATLPGGRLGPEELRRVVAPVAFYSDDLLAIVLPASANPLQIVEAQRFLNKRKKDQKLEPNAEWDPSILALINYPEVIEKMNTDLEWTKILGNAVIDQLDDVLDM
;
A
#
# COMPACT_ATOMS: atom_id res chain seq x y z
N MET A 1 1.07 10.58 21.38
CA MET A 1 -0.20 10.03 20.90
C MET A 1 -1.36 10.66 21.63
N SER A 2 -2.38 10.90 20.92
CA SER A 2 -3.57 11.48 21.52
C SER A 2 -4.57 10.38 21.87
N ALA A 3 -5.45 10.69 22.81
CA ALA A 3 -6.60 9.82 23.10
C ALA A 3 -7.45 9.60 21.83
N GLN A 4 -7.37 10.54 20.93
CA GLN A 4 -8.07 10.48 19.67
C GLN A 4 -7.66 9.27 18.81
N GLU A 5 -6.37 8.96 18.78
CA GLU A 5 -5.90 7.80 18.03
C GLU A 5 -6.42 6.50 18.62
N ALA A 6 -6.42 6.41 19.94
CA ALA A 6 -6.96 5.25 20.62
C ALA A 6 -8.46 5.09 20.34
N ALA A 7 -9.17 6.22 20.32
CA ALA A 7 -10.61 6.21 20.08
C ALA A 7 -10.96 5.86 18.64
N ALA A 8 -10.03 6.06 17.69
CA ALA A 8 -10.26 5.76 16.29
C ALA A 8 -10.14 4.27 15.97
N THR A 9 -9.55 3.48 16.88
CA THR A 9 -9.36 2.05 16.66
C THR A 9 -10.49 1.25 17.33
N LEU A 10 -11.17 0.45 16.53
CA LEU A 10 -12.25 -0.40 17.02
C LEU A 10 -11.68 -1.65 17.68
N PRO A 11 -12.50 -2.36 18.51
CA PRO A 11 -12.07 -3.65 19.07
C PRO A 11 -11.59 -4.60 17.97
N GLY A 12 -10.53 -5.34 18.26
CA GLY A 12 -9.93 -6.25 17.29
C GLY A 12 -8.96 -5.59 16.34
N GLY A 13 -8.60 -4.30 16.59
CA GLY A 13 -7.64 -3.58 15.76
C GLY A 13 -8.21 -2.96 14.49
N ARG A 14 -9.52 -3.05 14.29
CA ARG A 14 -10.15 -2.44 13.13
C ARG A 14 -10.19 -0.92 13.28
N LEU A 15 -10.13 -0.23 12.14
CA LEU A 15 -10.20 1.22 12.11
C LEU A 15 -11.66 1.69 12.06
N GLY A 16 -11.95 2.79 12.73
CA GLY A 16 -13.23 3.45 12.61
C GLY A 16 -13.37 4.16 11.27
N PRO A 17 -14.61 4.59 10.91
CA PRO A 17 -14.86 5.20 9.59
C PRO A 17 -13.97 6.40 9.27
N GLU A 18 -13.77 7.30 10.23
CA GLU A 18 -12.95 8.49 10.00
C GLU A 18 -11.48 8.16 9.83
N GLU A 19 -10.98 7.25 10.65
CA GLU A 19 -9.59 6.82 10.53
C GLU A 19 -9.37 6.12 9.20
N LEU A 20 -10.31 5.29 8.79
CA LEU A 20 -10.25 4.59 7.52
C LEU A 20 -10.23 5.57 6.35
N ARG A 21 -11.03 6.64 6.41
CA ARG A 21 -11.01 7.68 5.38
C ARG A 21 -9.65 8.33 5.24
N ARG A 22 -8.97 8.59 6.36
CA ARG A 22 -7.63 9.18 6.34
C ARG A 22 -6.62 8.24 5.71
N VAL A 23 -6.75 6.95 5.99
CA VAL A 23 -5.84 5.94 5.44
C VAL A 23 -6.05 5.81 3.93
N VAL A 24 -7.28 5.88 3.46
CA VAL A 24 -7.62 5.71 2.04
C VAL A 24 -7.44 7.00 1.24
N ALA A 25 -7.50 8.17 1.89
CA ALA A 25 -7.47 9.45 1.20
C ALA A 25 -6.32 9.60 0.18
N PRO A 26 -5.07 9.18 0.47
CA PRO A 26 -3.99 9.33 -0.50
C PRO A 26 -4.20 8.61 -1.83
N VAL A 27 -5.06 7.59 -1.85
CA VAL A 27 -5.31 6.79 -3.06
C VAL A 27 -6.74 6.97 -3.59
N ALA A 28 -7.52 7.85 -2.96
CA ALA A 28 -8.94 7.99 -3.28
C ALA A 28 -9.21 8.40 -4.73
N PHE A 29 -8.27 9.08 -5.36
CA PHE A 29 -8.42 9.55 -6.74
C PHE A 29 -7.72 8.65 -7.77
N TYR A 30 -7.16 7.53 -7.34
CA TYR A 30 -6.58 6.59 -8.29
C TYR A 30 -7.69 5.91 -9.07
N SER A 31 -7.40 5.52 -10.32
CA SER A 31 -8.33 4.74 -11.11
C SER A 31 -8.63 3.40 -10.44
N ASP A 32 -9.75 2.80 -10.79
CA ASP A 32 -10.11 1.48 -10.27
C ASP A 32 -9.04 0.44 -10.60
N ASP A 33 -8.46 0.52 -11.80
CA ASP A 33 -7.40 -0.39 -12.22
C ASP A 33 -6.17 -0.26 -11.35
N LEU A 34 -5.78 0.97 -11.02
CA LEU A 34 -4.63 1.21 -10.16
C LEU A 34 -4.92 0.81 -8.71
N LEU A 35 -6.12 1.09 -8.22
CA LEU A 35 -6.52 0.65 -6.88
C LEU A 35 -6.50 -0.87 -6.75
N ALA A 36 -6.90 -1.59 -7.79
CA ALA A 36 -6.88 -3.04 -7.80
C ALA A 36 -5.46 -3.60 -7.64
N ILE A 37 -4.45 -2.78 -7.96
CA ILE A 37 -3.04 -3.14 -7.79
C ILE A 37 -2.50 -2.66 -6.44
N VAL A 38 -2.78 -1.40 -6.09
CA VAL A 38 -2.22 -0.76 -4.90
C VAL A 38 -2.73 -1.40 -3.61
N LEU A 39 -4.02 -1.70 -3.54
CA LEU A 39 -4.60 -2.24 -2.31
C LEU A 39 -3.99 -3.58 -1.92
N PRO A 40 -3.95 -4.60 -2.80
CA PRO A 40 -3.27 -5.85 -2.43
C PRO A 40 -1.76 -5.66 -2.24
N ALA A 41 -1.12 -4.77 -2.98
CA ALA A 41 0.31 -4.51 -2.81
C ALA A 41 0.64 -3.96 -1.42
N SER A 42 -0.24 -3.15 -0.85
CA SER A 42 -0.03 -2.58 0.49
C SER A 42 0.01 -3.66 1.59
N ALA A 43 -0.53 -4.83 1.32
CA ALA A 43 -0.45 -5.97 2.24
C ALA A 43 0.91 -6.67 2.20
N ASN A 44 1.81 -6.25 1.30
CA ASN A 44 3.14 -6.81 1.14
C ASN A 44 4.23 -5.73 1.28
N PRO A 45 4.32 -5.03 2.43
CA PRO A 45 5.20 -3.88 2.56
C PRO A 45 6.69 -4.22 2.36
N LEU A 46 7.12 -5.41 2.75
CA LEU A 46 8.50 -5.81 2.52
C LEU A 46 8.81 -5.90 1.03
N GLN A 47 7.89 -6.45 0.24
CA GLN A 47 8.08 -6.55 -1.19
C GLN A 47 8.07 -5.16 -1.86
N ILE A 48 7.32 -4.21 -1.31
CA ILE A 48 7.35 -2.83 -1.79
C ILE A 48 8.74 -2.22 -1.59
N VAL A 49 9.38 -2.48 -0.45
CA VAL A 49 10.76 -2.05 -0.19
C VAL A 49 11.72 -2.70 -1.20
N GLU A 50 11.58 -3.99 -1.40
CA GLU A 50 12.42 -4.73 -2.34
C GLU A 50 12.22 -4.22 -3.77
N ALA A 51 10.99 -3.91 -4.15
CA ALA A 51 10.69 -3.38 -5.47
C ALA A 51 11.36 -2.02 -5.69
N GLN A 52 11.38 -1.16 -4.68
CA GLN A 52 12.06 0.12 -4.78
C GLN A 52 13.57 -0.07 -4.99
N ARG A 53 14.15 -1.00 -4.26
CA ARG A 53 15.58 -1.33 -4.44
C ARG A 53 15.86 -1.85 -5.84
N PHE A 54 14.98 -2.69 -6.35
CA PHE A 54 15.07 -3.20 -7.72
C PHE A 54 15.01 -2.06 -8.73
N LEU A 55 14.06 -1.15 -8.60
CA LEU A 55 13.93 -0.02 -9.51
C LEU A 55 15.15 0.88 -9.49
N ASN A 56 15.75 1.08 -8.32
CA ASN A 56 16.98 1.87 -8.21
C ASN A 56 18.15 1.20 -8.95
N LYS A 57 18.25 -0.12 -8.84
CA LYS A 57 19.28 -0.88 -9.57
C LYS A 57 19.02 -0.88 -11.07
N ARG A 58 17.76 -0.96 -11.46
CA ARG A 58 17.36 -1.01 -12.88
C ARG A 58 17.69 0.29 -13.61
N LYS A 59 17.79 1.40 -12.92
CA LYS A 59 18.22 2.67 -13.51
C LYS A 59 19.62 2.55 -14.09
N LYS A 60 20.47 1.71 -13.51
CA LYS A 60 21.86 1.48 -13.96
C LYS A 60 21.98 0.27 -14.86
N ASP A 61 21.08 -0.69 -14.75
CA ASP A 61 21.07 -1.90 -15.56
C ASP A 61 19.64 -2.22 -15.97
N GLN A 62 19.24 -1.72 -17.12
CA GLN A 62 17.88 -1.84 -17.62
C GLN A 62 17.50 -3.27 -18.02
N LYS A 63 18.47 -4.18 -18.02
CA LYS A 63 18.21 -5.58 -18.36
C LYS A 63 17.83 -6.41 -17.14
N LEU A 64 17.89 -5.84 -15.93
CA LEU A 64 17.48 -6.55 -14.73
C LEU A 64 16.00 -6.90 -14.81
N GLU A 65 15.69 -8.12 -14.38
CA GLU A 65 14.33 -8.59 -14.33
C GLU A 65 13.85 -8.65 -12.88
N PRO A 66 12.55 -8.39 -12.63
CA PRO A 66 12.02 -8.44 -11.28
C PRO A 66 11.97 -9.87 -10.75
N ASN A 67 11.93 -9.99 -9.43
CA ASN A 67 11.78 -11.29 -8.77
C ASN A 67 10.40 -11.84 -9.11
N ALA A 68 10.38 -12.95 -9.84
CA ALA A 68 9.12 -13.57 -10.28
C ALA A 68 8.28 -14.12 -9.13
N GLU A 69 8.86 -14.25 -7.94
CA GLU A 69 8.14 -14.75 -6.77
C GLU A 69 7.39 -13.66 -6.01
N TRP A 70 7.59 -12.41 -6.38
CA TRP A 70 6.80 -11.33 -5.79
C TRP A 70 5.32 -11.52 -6.09
N ASP A 71 4.48 -11.01 -5.18
CA ASP A 71 3.04 -11.01 -5.41
C ASP A 71 2.71 -10.37 -6.78
N PRO A 72 1.72 -10.88 -7.51
CA PRO A 72 1.35 -10.28 -8.79
C PRO A 72 1.07 -8.78 -8.73
N SER A 73 0.51 -8.30 -7.62
CA SER A 73 0.29 -6.87 -7.43
C SER A 73 1.59 -6.07 -7.41
N ILE A 74 2.64 -6.62 -6.81
CA ILE A 74 3.95 -5.97 -6.80
C ILE A 74 4.56 -5.96 -8.20
N LEU A 75 4.46 -7.07 -8.92
CA LEU A 75 4.96 -7.15 -10.29
C LEU A 75 4.26 -6.14 -11.20
N ALA A 76 2.95 -5.95 -11.01
CA ALA A 76 2.22 -4.94 -11.74
C ALA A 76 2.61 -3.52 -11.31
N LEU A 77 2.87 -3.32 -10.02
CA LEU A 77 3.14 -2.02 -9.45
C LEU A 77 4.48 -1.43 -9.90
N ILE A 78 5.45 -2.26 -10.29
CA ILE A 78 6.72 -1.73 -10.79
C ILE A 78 6.58 -0.93 -12.08
N ASN A 79 5.44 -1.04 -12.76
CA ASN A 79 5.12 -0.17 -13.90
C ASN A 79 4.68 1.22 -13.46
N TYR A 80 4.54 1.46 -12.16
CA TYR A 80 4.14 2.74 -11.57
C TYR A 80 5.18 3.15 -10.51
N PRO A 81 6.41 3.47 -10.94
CA PRO A 81 7.51 3.72 -9.98
C PRO A 81 7.22 4.84 -8.99
N GLU A 82 6.47 5.85 -9.41
CA GLU A 82 6.11 6.96 -8.51
C GLU A 82 5.19 6.51 -7.38
N VAL A 83 4.37 5.49 -7.60
CA VAL A 83 3.50 4.93 -6.55
C VAL A 83 4.33 4.14 -5.56
N ILE A 84 5.26 3.32 -6.05
CA ILE A 84 6.18 2.57 -5.19
C ILE A 84 7.00 3.53 -4.33
N GLU A 85 7.50 4.61 -4.92
CA GLU A 85 8.26 5.61 -4.19
C GLU A 85 7.43 6.24 -3.07
N LYS A 86 6.19 6.60 -3.36
CA LYS A 86 5.29 7.17 -2.37
C LYS A 86 5.04 6.20 -1.22
N MET A 87 4.80 4.93 -1.52
CA MET A 87 4.54 3.91 -0.51
C MET A 87 5.77 3.64 0.35
N ASN A 88 6.97 3.76 -0.22
CA ASN A 88 8.21 3.63 0.54
C ASN A 88 8.51 4.85 1.39
N THR A 89 8.18 6.03 0.90
CA THR A 89 8.40 7.27 1.64
C THR A 89 7.58 7.30 2.92
N ASP A 90 6.39 6.70 2.90
CA ASP A 90 5.53 6.60 4.07
C ASP A 90 5.15 5.14 4.30
N LEU A 91 6.12 4.35 4.77
CA LEU A 91 5.89 2.93 5.05
C LEU A 91 4.90 2.70 6.17
N GLU A 92 4.84 3.61 7.14
CA GLU A 92 3.89 3.48 8.22
C GLU A 92 2.45 3.52 7.69
N TRP A 93 2.17 4.49 6.81
CA TRP A 93 0.87 4.55 6.14
C TRP A 93 0.61 3.30 5.31
N THR A 94 1.62 2.84 4.57
CA THR A 94 1.52 1.64 3.73
C THR A 94 1.14 0.43 4.57
N LYS A 95 1.75 0.27 5.73
CA LYS A 95 1.45 -0.84 6.63
C LYS A 95 0.04 -0.74 7.18
N ILE A 96 -0.39 0.45 7.55
CA ILE A 96 -1.74 0.67 8.06
C ILE A 96 -2.78 0.36 6.98
N LEU A 97 -2.55 0.85 5.76
CA LEU A 97 -3.43 0.54 4.63
C LEU A 97 -3.47 -0.96 4.37
N GLY A 98 -2.32 -1.63 4.37
CA GLY A 98 -2.24 -3.07 4.15
C GLY A 98 -3.00 -3.86 5.20
N ASN A 99 -2.89 -3.47 6.46
CA ASN A 99 -3.63 -4.12 7.53
C ASN A 99 -5.14 -3.92 7.36
N ALA A 100 -5.55 -2.72 6.95
CA ALA A 100 -6.97 -2.46 6.69
C ALA A 100 -7.49 -3.30 5.53
N VAL A 101 -6.69 -3.47 4.48
CA VAL A 101 -7.05 -4.31 3.34
C VAL A 101 -7.25 -5.76 3.78
N ILE A 102 -6.36 -6.28 4.62
CA ILE A 102 -6.45 -7.65 5.11
C ILE A 102 -7.68 -7.83 6.00
N ASP A 103 -7.91 -6.89 6.92
CA ASP A 103 -8.90 -7.06 7.99
C ASP A 103 -10.27 -6.50 7.65
N GLN A 104 -10.36 -5.52 6.76
CA GLN A 104 -11.62 -4.82 6.48
C GLN A 104 -11.70 -4.33 5.03
N LEU A 105 -11.42 -5.26 4.09
CA LEU A 105 -11.42 -4.91 2.67
C LEU A 105 -12.73 -4.27 2.21
N ASP A 106 -13.87 -4.81 2.65
CA ASP A 106 -15.17 -4.28 2.26
C ASP A 106 -15.32 -2.81 2.68
N ASP A 107 -14.85 -2.48 3.88
CA ASP A 107 -14.90 -1.11 4.39
C ASP A 107 -13.98 -0.18 3.58
N VAL A 108 -12.81 -0.67 3.18
CA VAL A 108 -11.87 0.09 2.36
C VAL A 108 -12.50 0.40 0.99
N LEU A 109 -13.15 -0.58 0.39
CA LEU A 109 -13.75 -0.42 -0.93
C LEU A 109 -14.98 0.50 -0.90
N ASP A 110 -15.64 0.62 0.24
CA ASP A 110 -16.81 1.48 0.40
C ASP A 110 -16.46 2.95 0.64
N MET A 111 -15.19 3.29 0.80
CA MET A 111 -14.78 4.68 1.09
C MET A 111 -14.70 5.57 -0.17
#